data_4f7c6e60f051cb19ce94ac6341763fbc
#
_entry.id   4f7c6e60f051cb19ce94ac6341763fbc
#
_cell.length_a   1.000
_cell.length_b   1.000
_cell.length_c   1.000
_cell.angle_alpha   90.00
_cell.angle_beta   90.00
_cell.angle_gamma   90.00
#
_symmetry.space_group_name_H-M   'P 1'
#
loop_
_entity.id
_entity.type
_entity.pdbx_description
1 polymer ?
#
loop_
_entity_poly.entity_id
_entity_poly.type
_entity_poly.pdbx_seq_one_letter_code
_entity_poly.pdbx_strand_id
1 'polypeptide(L)'
;MNLVEQDTLKNIRNKNLSDVLQVLRNKGACSLAELTENTDGGLTTVKKCVFQAMELGMIIEGDIAESTGGRKAKQYLINEKYQYFLFIIIDNNELLFKIYNYKFECAESYSVIFEMDRFLFALYRNIDRIKSKYALGTICLSLPCVVKNGVILDWYYNQNMNGFDLKSDLECKYKLNTIV
;
A
#
# COMPACT_ATOMS: atom_id res chain seq x y z
N MET A 1 -14.77 -21.43 -20.17
CA MET A 1 -13.52 -20.70 -19.81
C MET A 1 -12.92 -21.42 -18.62
N ASN A 2 -11.70 -21.96 -18.77
CA ASN A 2 -11.05 -22.80 -17.76
C ASN A 2 -10.52 -21.92 -16.62
N LEU A 3 -10.45 -22.45 -15.39
CA LEU A 3 -9.94 -21.73 -14.20
C LEU A 3 -8.55 -21.12 -14.43
N VAL A 4 -7.66 -21.82 -15.15
CA VAL A 4 -6.31 -21.35 -15.53
C VAL A 4 -6.38 -20.12 -16.45
N GLU A 5 -7.33 -20.07 -17.40
CA GLU A 5 -7.54 -18.91 -18.28
C GLU A 5 -8.07 -17.70 -17.52
N GLN A 6 -8.95 -17.91 -16.54
CA GLN A 6 -9.47 -16.83 -15.67
C GLN A 6 -8.37 -16.21 -14.81
N ASP A 7 -7.50 -17.05 -14.22
CA ASP A 7 -6.37 -16.57 -13.41
C ASP A 7 -5.34 -15.82 -14.27
N THR A 8 -5.07 -16.30 -15.47
CA THR A 8 -4.15 -15.64 -16.41
C THR A 8 -4.69 -14.25 -16.83
N LEU A 9 -5.96 -14.15 -17.20
CA LEU A 9 -6.61 -12.88 -17.57
C LEU A 9 -6.65 -11.89 -16.38
N LYS A 10 -6.91 -12.39 -15.16
CA LYS A 10 -6.86 -11.59 -13.94
C LYS A 10 -5.47 -11.05 -13.67
N ASN A 11 -4.43 -11.88 -13.83
CA ASN A 11 -3.04 -11.50 -13.65
C ASN A 11 -2.59 -10.44 -14.67
N ILE A 12 -2.94 -10.61 -15.95
CA ILE A 12 -2.65 -9.62 -17.01
C ILE A 12 -3.35 -8.29 -16.70
N ARG A 13 -4.61 -8.34 -16.27
CA ARG A 13 -5.38 -7.14 -15.90
C ARG A 13 -4.78 -6.41 -14.70
N ASN A 14 -4.34 -7.17 -13.70
CA ASN A 14 -3.66 -6.61 -12.52
C ASN A 14 -2.31 -6.00 -12.90
N LYS A 15 -1.55 -6.63 -13.79
CA LYS A 15 -0.30 -6.09 -14.31
C LYS A 15 -0.52 -4.74 -14.99
N ASN A 16 -1.45 -4.67 -15.97
CA ASN A 16 -1.73 -3.44 -16.70
C ASN A 16 -2.16 -2.28 -15.78
N LEU A 17 -2.97 -2.58 -14.75
CA LEU A 17 -3.35 -1.59 -13.74
C LEU A 17 -2.13 -1.14 -12.92
N SER A 18 -1.28 -2.07 -12.51
CA SER A 18 -0.03 -1.78 -11.77
C SER A 18 0.88 -0.86 -12.58
N ASP A 19 1.06 -1.15 -13.88
CA ASP A 19 1.91 -0.36 -14.78
C ASP A 19 1.39 1.08 -14.90
N VAL A 20 0.08 1.27 -15.09
CA VAL A 20 -0.55 2.61 -15.11
C VAL A 20 -0.30 3.36 -13.80
N LEU A 21 -0.53 2.71 -12.64
CA LEU A 21 -0.30 3.34 -11.34
C LEU A 21 1.18 3.68 -11.12
N GLN A 22 2.10 2.85 -11.61
CA GLN A 22 3.54 3.10 -11.51
C GLN A 22 3.97 4.31 -12.35
N VAL A 23 3.46 4.45 -13.58
CA VAL A 23 3.72 5.62 -14.42
C VAL A 23 3.23 6.89 -13.73
N LEU A 24 2.01 6.88 -13.19
CA LEU A 24 1.45 8.03 -12.47
C LEU A 24 2.22 8.38 -11.19
N ARG A 25 2.77 7.39 -10.48
CA ARG A 25 3.63 7.66 -9.32
C ARG A 25 4.94 8.34 -9.71
N ASN A 26 5.54 7.90 -10.82
CA ASN A 26 6.86 8.36 -11.25
C ASN A 26 6.79 9.73 -11.97
N LYS A 27 5.76 9.94 -12.79
CA LYS A 27 5.64 11.13 -13.64
C LYS A 27 4.67 12.19 -13.09
N GLY A 28 3.81 11.84 -12.16
CA GLY A 28 2.74 12.70 -11.69
C GLY A 28 1.51 12.66 -12.60
N ALA A 29 0.91 13.82 -12.87
CA ALA A 29 -0.26 13.92 -13.73
C ALA A 29 0.09 13.56 -15.19
N CYS A 30 -0.70 12.68 -15.81
CA CYS A 30 -0.52 12.22 -17.18
C CYS A 30 -1.86 12.19 -17.93
N SER A 31 -1.84 12.47 -19.23
CA SER A 31 -2.94 12.21 -20.16
C SER A 31 -3.03 10.71 -20.51
N LEU A 32 -4.15 10.28 -21.13
CA LEU A 32 -4.27 8.90 -21.65
C LEU A 32 -3.21 8.58 -22.72
N ALA A 33 -2.82 9.56 -23.53
CA ALA A 33 -1.80 9.40 -24.55
C ALA A 33 -0.44 9.09 -23.88
N GLU A 34 0.00 9.92 -22.93
CA GLU A 34 1.24 9.74 -22.19
C GLU A 34 1.26 8.42 -21.41
N LEU A 35 0.13 8.01 -20.80
CA LEU A 35 0.03 6.71 -20.14
C LEU A 35 0.19 5.57 -21.15
N THR A 36 -0.41 5.69 -22.35
CA THR A 36 -0.30 4.67 -23.40
C THR A 36 1.13 4.54 -23.94
N GLU A 37 1.83 5.65 -24.10
CA GLU A 37 3.23 5.68 -24.54
C GLU A 37 4.20 5.07 -23.50
N ASN A 38 3.83 5.10 -22.22
CA ASN A 38 4.71 4.66 -21.12
C ASN A 38 4.29 3.32 -20.49
N THR A 39 3.37 2.60 -21.12
CA THR A 39 2.94 1.25 -20.70
C THR A 39 2.92 0.31 -21.91
N ASP A 40 2.98 -1.00 -21.66
CA ASP A 40 2.89 -2.02 -22.72
C ASP A 40 1.45 -2.17 -23.28
N GLY A 41 0.48 -1.47 -22.71
CA GLY A 41 -0.93 -1.57 -23.05
C GLY A 41 -1.33 -0.63 -24.20
N GLY A 42 -2.17 -1.10 -25.15
CA GLY A 42 -2.80 -0.22 -26.12
C GLY A 42 -3.82 0.73 -25.46
N LEU A 43 -4.14 1.85 -26.14
CA LEU A 43 -5.02 2.92 -25.65
C LEU A 43 -6.33 2.40 -25.02
N THR A 44 -6.99 1.41 -25.64
CA THR A 44 -8.24 0.84 -25.11
C THR A 44 -8.05 0.16 -23.77
N THR A 45 -6.92 -0.56 -23.58
CA THR A 45 -6.58 -1.25 -22.34
C THR A 45 -6.25 -0.23 -21.25
N VAL A 46 -5.39 0.73 -21.55
CA VAL A 46 -5.00 1.81 -20.62
C VAL A 46 -6.22 2.61 -20.16
N LYS A 47 -7.08 3.00 -21.09
CA LYS A 47 -8.34 3.70 -20.80
C LYS A 47 -9.23 2.90 -19.84
N LYS A 48 -9.39 1.58 -20.06
CA LYS A 48 -10.16 0.72 -19.14
C LYS A 48 -9.53 0.67 -17.75
N CYS A 49 -8.20 0.54 -17.67
CA CYS A 49 -7.48 0.55 -16.38
C CYS A 49 -7.66 1.86 -15.63
N VAL A 50 -7.51 3.01 -16.31
CA VAL A 50 -7.71 4.33 -15.71
C VAL A 50 -9.12 4.48 -15.16
N PHE A 51 -10.16 4.18 -15.95
CA PHE A 51 -11.55 4.30 -15.50
C PHE A 51 -11.86 3.37 -14.33
N GLN A 52 -11.38 2.12 -14.39
CA GLN A 52 -11.54 1.20 -13.27
C GLN A 52 -10.85 1.72 -12.01
N ALA A 53 -9.64 2.26 -12.13
CA ALA A 53 -8.92 2.85 -10.99
C ALA A 53 -9.61 4.10 -10.44
N MET A 54 -10.27 4.89 -11.30
CA MET A 54 -11.09 6.03 -10.88
C MET A 54 -12.34 5.58 -10.13
N GLU A 55 -13.05 4.56 -10.62
CA GLU A 55 -14.22 3.97 -9.92
C GLU A 55 -13.84 3.45 -8.53
N LEU A 56 -12.63 2.90 -8.38
CA LEU A 56 -12.08 2.45 -7.09
C LEU A 56 -11.54 3.61 -6.24
N GLY A 57 -11.47 4.82 -6.77
CA GLY A 57 -10.93 6.00 -6.07
C GLY A 57 -9.40 6.08 -6.02
N MET A 58 -8.66 5.19 -6.70
CA MET A 58 -7.19 5.16 -6.75
C MET A 58 -6.59 6.32 -7.56
N ILE A 59 -7.30 6.72 -8.60
CA ILE A 59 -6.92 7.80 -9.54
C ILE A 59 -8.02 8.85 -9.50
N ILE A 60 -7.64 10.11 -9.63
CA ILE A 60 -8.54 11.24 -9.78
C ILE A 60 -8.23 11.99 -11.08
N GLU A 61 -9.21 12.71 -11.62
CA GLU A 61 -9.04 13.64 -12.72
C GLU A 61 -8.41 14.93 -12.15
N GLY A 62 -7.32 15.37 -12.73
CA GLY A 62 -6.63 16.59 -12.36
C GLY A 62 -7.01 17.77 -13.24
N ASP A 63 -6.34 18.89 -12.99
CA ASP A 63 -6.51 20.09 -13.79
C ASP A 63 -6.07 19.85 -15.24
N ILE A 64 -6.73 20.56 -16.15
CA ILE A 64 -6.46 20.45 -17.57
C ILE A 64 -5.11 21.11 -17.85
N ALA A 65 -4.17 20.38 -18.47
CA ALA A 65 -2.87 20.93 -18.85
C ALA A 65 -3.00 22.23 -19.67
N GLU A 66 -2.13 23.22 -19.44
CA GLU A 66 -2.04 24.40 -20.29
C GLU A 66 -1.73 23.97 -21.73
N SER A 67 -2.54 24.44 -22.68
CA SER A 67 -2.36 24.09 -24.09
C SER A 67 -1.74 25.24 -24.88
N THR A 68 -0.78 24.92 -25.71
CA THR A 68 -0.19 25.82 -26.70
C THR A 68 -0.99 25.91 -28.01
N GLY A 69 -2.30 25.53 -27.98
CA GLY A 69 -3.21 25.58 -29.12
C GLY A 69 -3.80 24.18 -29.44
N GLY A 70 -5.01 23.90 -28.95
CA GLY A 70 -5.72 22.65 -29.18
C GLY A 70 -6.71 22.32 -28.05
N ARG A 71 -7.51 21.22 -28.22
CA ARG A 71 -8.38 20.72 -27.15
C ARG A 71 -7.53 20.20 -26.00
N LYS A 72 -7.65 20.84 -24.85
CA LYS A 72 -6.97 20.46 -23.62
C LYS A 72 -7.21 19.01 -23.24
N ALA A 73 -6.15 18.22 -23.08
CA ALA A 73 -6.24 16.82 -22.68
C ALA A 73 -6.50 16.73 -21.18
N LYS A 74 -7.42 15.82 -20.78
CA LYS A 74 -7.65 15.49 -19.38
C LYS A 74 -6.41 14.87 -18.78
N GLN A 75 -6.05 15.31 -17.58
CA GLN A 75 -4.94 14.74 -16.81
C GLN A 75 -5.48 13.81 -15.73
N TYR A 76 -4.76 12.75 -15.48
CA TYR A 76 -5.05 11.77 -14.44
C TYR A 76 -3.89 11.72 -13.47
N LEU A 77 -4.19 11.58 -12.17
CA LEU A 77 -3.16 11.51 -11.13
C LEU A 77 -3.57 10.56 -10.02
N ILE A 78 -2.59 10.09 -9.25
CA ILE A 78 -2.82 9.25 -8.07
C ILE A 78 -3.63 10.04 -7.04
N ASN A 79 -4.68 9.43 -6.50
CA ASN A 79 -5.34 9.92 -5.30
C ASN A 79 -4.49 9.57 -4.07
N GLU A 80 -3.72 10.53 -3.58
CA GLU A 80 -2.82 10.35 -2.44
C GLU A 80 -3.54 9.85 -1.19
N LYS A 81 -4.82 10.24 -1.02
CA LYS A 81 -5.65 9.94 0.15
C LYS A 81 -6.45 8.64 0.02
N TYR A 82 -6.29 7.90 -1.09
CA TYR A 82 -7.03 6.66 -1.32
C TYR A 82 -6.85 5.67 -0.19
N GLN A 83 -5.60 5.40 0.21
CA GLN A 83 -5.24 4.60 1.38
C GLN A 83 -3.82 4.91 1.84
N TYR A 84 -3.51 4.51 3.06
CA TYR A 84 -2.18 4.64 3.65
C TYR A 84 -1.58 3.27 3.96
N PHE A 85 -0.26 3.19 3.89
CA PHE A 85 0.53 2.04 4.26
C PHE A 85 1.25 2.33 5.56
N LEU A 86 1.12 1.43 6.53
CA LEU A 86 1.80 1.53 7.80
C LEU A 86 2.98 0.57 7.83
N PHE A 87 4.19 1.10 7.97
CA PHE A 87 5.40 0.33 8.21
C PHE A 87 5.80 0.48 9.66
N ILE A 88 6.03 -0.67 10.31
CA ILE A 88 6.45 -0.75 11.71
C ILE A 88 7.75 -1.52 11.74
N ILE A 89 8.81 -0.90 12.24
CA ILE A 89 10.13 -1.51 12.39
C ILE A 89 10.39 -1.63 13.88
N ILE A 90 10.71 -2.84 14.31
CA ILE A 90 11.07 -3.13 15.69
C ILE A 90 12.58 -3.29 15.74
N ASP A 91 13.22 -2.47 16.56
CA ASP A 91 14.65 -2.57 16.86
C ASP A 91 14.85 -2.48 18.38
N ASN A 92 15.38 -3.56 18.97
CA ASN A 92 15.50 -3.70 20.42
C ASN A 92 14.18 -3.39 21.14
N ASN A 93 14.12 -2.29 21.89
CA ASN A 93 12.95 -1.83 22.65
C ASN A 93 12.29 -0.58 22.03
N GLU A 94 12.50 -0.33 20.74
CA GLU A 94 11.95 0.79 20.01
C GLU A 94 11.02 0.30 18.89
N LEU A 95 9.85 0.91 18.78
CA LEU A 95 8.91 0.77 17.66
C LEU A 95 8.98 2.02 16.79
N LEU A 96 9.49 1.91 15.58
CA LEU A 96 9.48 2.98 14.60
C LEU A 96 8.26 2.81 13.67
N PHE A 97 7.39 3.80 13.67
CA PHE A 97 6.20 3.87 12.81
C PHE A 97 6.44 4.83 11.66
N LYS A 98 6.21 4.38 10.43
CA LYS A 98 6.24 5.20 9.21
C LYS A 98 4.94 5.02 8.45
N ILE A 99 4.26 6.11 8.19
CA ILE A 99 2.98 6.14 7.48
C ILE A 99 3.22 6.76 6.11
N TYR A 100 2.91 6.03 5.04
CA TYR A 100 3.04 6.49 3.67
C TYR A 100 1.68 6.63 3.02
N ASN A 101 1.48 7.69 2.23
CA ASN A 101 0.30 7.86 1.40
C ASN A 101 0.30 6.93 0.18
N TYR A 102 -0.72 6.99 -0.67
CA TYR A 102 -0.82 6.11 -1.84
C TYR A 102 0.20 6.41 -2.95
N LYS A 103 0.89 7.55 -2.89
CA LYS A 103 2.07 7.88 -3.72
C LYS A 103 3.39 7.35 -3.14
N PHE A 104 3.39 6.74 -1.95
CA PHE A 104 4.57 6.38 -1.17
C PHE A 104 5.39 7.57 -0.65
N GLU A 105 4.76 8.72 -0.46
CA GLU A 105 5.34 9.85 0.27
C GLU A 105 5.09 9.67 1.77
N CYS A 106 6.11 9.95 2.58
CA CYS A 106 6.01 9.80 4.04
C CYS A 106 5.11 10.91 4.61
N ALA A 107 3.95 10.53 5.13
CA ALA A 107 2.99 11.43 5.75
C ALA A 107 3.30 11.69 7.23
N GLU A 108 3.79 10.69 7.95
CA GLU A 108 4.18 10.78 9.36
C GLU A 108 5.23 9.72 9.70
N SER A 109 6.18 10.07 10.57
CA SER A 109 7.16 9.13 11.12
C SER A 109 7.45 9.50 12.57
N TYR A 110 7.43 8.51 13.47
CA TYR A 110 7.78 8.68 14.88
C TYR A 110 8.17 7.34 15.48
N SER A 111 8.86 7.37 16.62
CA SER A 111 9.20 6.18 17.37
C SER A 111 8.65 6.21 18.80
N VAL A 112 8.55 5.02 19.39
CA VAL A 112 8.07 4.81 20.75
C VAL A 112 8.96 3.76 21.41
N ILE A 113 9.50 4.10 22.57
CA ILE A 113 10.18 3.14 23.44
C ILE A 113 9.14 2.33 24.20
N PHE A 114 9.33 1.02 24.31
CA PHE A 114 8.42 0.11 25.00
C PHE A 114 9.18 -0.88 25.91
N GLU A 115 8.49 -1.40 26.91
CA GLU A 115 8.97 -2.52 27.71
C GLU A 115 8.64 -3.83 26.97
N MET A 116 9.59 -4.76 26.89
CA MET A 116 9.50 -5.95 26.04
C MET A 116 8.29 -6.85 26.39
N ASP A 117 7.91 -6.94 27.64
CA ASP A 117 6.71 -7.65 28.12
C ASP A 117 5.40 -6.95 27.75
N ARG A 118 5.47 -5.67 27.35
CA ARG A 118 4.34 -4.84 26.90
C ARG A 118 4.33 -4.60 25.40
N PHE A 119 5.10 -5.37 24.64
CA PHE A 119 5.20 -5.21 23.19
C PHE A 119 3.85 -5.11 22.47
N LEU A 120 2.95 -6.09 22.65
CA LEU A 120 1.64 -6.08 22.00
C LEU A 120 0.78 -4.90 22.40
N PHE A 121 0.85 -4.49 23.67
CA PHE A 121 0.12 -3.31 24.14
C PHE A 121 0.61 -2.03 23.44
N ALA A 122 1.92 -1.83 23.37
CA ALA A 122 2.53 -0.69 22.69
C ALA A 122 2.18 -0.70 21.19
N LEU A 123 2.27 -1.86 20.54
CA LEU A 123 1.95 -2.07 19.15
C LEU A 123 0.50 -1.67 18.85
N TYR A 124 -0.48 -2.28 19.53
CA TYR A 124 -1.90 -2.05 19.28
C TYR A 124 -2.31 -0.61 19.57
N ARG A 125 -1.88 -0.05 20.70
CA ARG A 125 -2.19 1.34 21.07
C ARG A 125 -1.78 2.33 19.97
N ASN A 126 -0.60 2.12 19.37
CA ASN A 126 -0.12 3.00 18.30
C ASN A 126 -0.84 2.73 16.97
N ILE A 127 -1.12 1.48 16.61
CA ILE A 127 -1.92 1.18 15.42
C ILE A 127 -3.32 1.79 15.53
N ASP A 128 -3.98 1.68 16.69
CA ASP A 128 -5.30 2.26 16.96
C ASP A 128 -5.27 3.80 16.76
N ARG A 129 -4.24 4.48 17.28
CA ARG A 129 -4.03 5.91 17.09
C ARG A 129 -3.86 6.28 15.61
N ILE A 130 -3.05 5.51 14.87
CA ILE A 130 -2.80 5.76 13.45
C ILE A 130 -4.08 5.51 12.63
N LYS A 131 -4.79 4.41 12.92
CA LYS A 131 -6.04 4.05 12.23
C LYS A 131 -7.16 5.07 12.45
N SER A 132 -7.16 5.76 13.59
CA SER A 132 -8.13 6.85 13.84
C SER A 132 -7.87 8.09 12.97
N LYS A 133 -6.64 8.26 12.46
CA LYS A 133 -6.22 9.43 11.67
C LYS A 133 -6.11 9.12 10.17
N TYR A 134 -5.75 7.88 9.81
CA TYR A 134 -5.45 7.48 8.44
C TYR A 134 -6.31 6.30 7.99
N ALA A 135 -6.79 6.33 6.75
CA ALA A 135 -7.45 5.19 6.09
C ALA A 135 -6.39 4.13 5.72
N LEU A 136 -6.00 3.29 6.69
CA LEU A 136 -4.99 2.26 6.46
C LEU A 136 -5.52 1.17 5.53
N GLY A 137 -4.69 0.74 4.56
CA GLY A 137 -4.96 -0.39 3.66
C GLY A 137 -4.09 -1.61 3.96
N THR A 138 -2.86 -1.40 4.41
CA THR A 138 -1.90 -2.48 4.70
C THR A 138 -1.03 -2.12 5.89
N ILE A 139 -0.71 -3.12 6.71
CA ILE A 139 0.27 -3.05 7.79
C ILE A 139 1.46 -3.94 7.41
N CYS A 140 2.68 -3.39 7.45
CA CYS A 140 3.93 -4.11 7.22
C CYS A 140 4.77 -4.03 8.50
N LEU A 141 5.23 -5.17 9.00
CA LEU A 141 6.10 -5.25 10.18
C LEU A 141 7.45 -5.86 9.81
N SER A 142 8.49 -5.30 10.36
CA SER A 142 9.84 -5.86 10.39
C SER A 142 10.24 -6.13 11.83
N LEU A 143 10.54 -7.39 12.14
CA LEU A 143 10.90 -7.85 13.47
C LEU A 143 12.34 -8.37 13.49
N PRO A 144 13.11 -8.16 14.56
CA PRO A 144 14.47 -8.71 14.73
C PRO A 144 14.41 -10.17 15.22
N CYS A 145 13.66 -11.03 14.52
CA CYS A 145 13.43 -12.42 14.91
C CYS A 145 13.15 -13.32 13.69
N VAL A 146 13.12 -14.62 13.90
CA VAL A 146 12.75 -15.58 12.85
C VAL A 146 11.24 -15.68 12.75
N VAL A 147 10.70 -15.34 11.58
CA VAL A 147 9.27 -15.42 11.28
C VAL A 147 9.03 -16.37 10.11
N LYS A 148 8.00 -17.21 10.20
CA LYS A 148 7.54 -18.05 9.09
C LYS A 148 6.02 -17.94 8.96
N ASN A 149 5.55 -17.52 7.80
CA ASN A 149 4.11 -17.34 7.51
C ASN A 149 3.37 -16.44 8.52
N GLY A 150 4.07 -15.46 9.12
CA GLY A 150 3.50 -14.55 10.13
C GLY A 150 3.58 -15.05 11.57
N VAL A 151 4.04 -16.29 11.78
CA VAL A 151 4.29 -16.87 13.12
C VAL A 151 5.71 -16.57 13.55
N ILE A 152 5.88 -16.04 14.74
CA ILE A 152 7.18 -15.81 15.37
C ILE A 152 7.72 -17.17 15.84
N LEU A 153 8.84 -17.60 15.26
CA LEU A 153 9.44 -18.90 15.61
C LEU A 153 10.48 -18.76 16.71
N ASP A 154 11.34 -17.73 16.63
CA ASP A 154 12.40 -17.50 17.60
C ASP A 154 12.67 -16.02 17.71
N TRP A 155 12.30 -15.44 18.86
CA TRP A 155 12.62 -14.07 19.25
C TRP A 155 13.45 -14.08 20.53
N TYR A 156 14.76 -14.01 20.39
CA TYR A 156 15.71 -14.08 21.48
C TYR A 156 15.39 -13.11 22.64
N TYR A 157 15.02 -11.86 22.31
CA TYR A 157 14.72 -10.83 23.30
C TYR A 157 13.31 -10.91 23.89
N ASN A 158 12.39 -11.69 23.28
CA ASN A 158 11.00 -11.83 23.73
C ASN A 158 10.48 -13.24 23.49
N GLN A 159 11.04 -14.21 24.20
CA GLN A 159 10.73 -15.63 24.04
C GLN A 159 9.26 -15.97 24.30
N ASN A 160 8.54 -15.14 25.08
CA ASN A 160 7.11 -15.31 25.32
C ASN A 160 6.27 -15.16 24.03
N MET A 161 6.84 -14.57 22.99
CA MET A 161 6.20 -14.42 21.69
C MET A 161 6.44 -15.58 20.74
N ASN A 162 7.29 -16.55 21.10
CA ASN A 162 7.56 -17.71 20.27
C ASN A 162 6.29 -18.56 20.11
N GLY A 163 5.96 -18.91 18.88
CA GLY A 163 4.70 -19.57 18.51
C GLY A 163 3.52 -18.64 18.28
N PHE A 164 3.63 -17.34 18.53
CA PHE A 164 2.53 -16.39 18.33
C PHE A 164 2.36 -16.06 16.85
N ASP A 165 1.14 -16.22 16.33
CA ASP A 165 0.76 -15.84 14.97
C ASP A 165 0.38 -14.35 14.93
N LEU A 166 1.40 -13.51 14.84
CA LEU A 166 1.24 -12.06 14.84
C LEU A 166 0.47 -11.56 13.61
N LYS A 167 0.66 -12.21 12.45
CA LYS A 167 -0.06 -11.85 11.24
C LYS A 167 -1.55 -12.06 11.39
N SER A 168 -1.97 -13.28 11.74
CA SER A 168 -3.39 -13.62 11.89
C SER A 168 -4.06 -12.78 12.97
N ASP A 169 -3.36 -12.47 14.06
CA ASP A 169 -3.87 -11.62 15.13
C ASP A 169 -4.17 -10.20 14.64
N LEU A 170 -3.23 -9.59 13.94
CA LEU A 170 -3.40 -8.25 13.37
C LEU A 170 -4.48 -8.22 12.29
N GLU A 171 -4.51 -9.20 11.38
CA GLU A 171 -5.54 -9.33 10.35
C GLU A 171 -6.94 -9.52 10.96
N CYS A 172 -7.04 -10.32 12.01
CA CYS A 172 -8.29 -10.54 12.73
C CYS A 172 -8.78 -9.25 13.41
N LYS A 173 -7.87 -8.55 14.10
CA LYS A 173 -8.19 -7.34 14.88
C LYS A 173 -8.52 -6.15 13.99
N TYR A 174 -7.72 -5.91 12.96
CA TYR A 174 -7.82 -4.68 12.16
C TYR A 174 -8.54 -4.84 10.83
N LYS A 175 -8.75 -6.08 10.36
CA LYS A 175 -9.33 -6.41 9.06
C LYS A 175 -8.55 -5.77 7.90
N LEU A 176 -7.23 -5.73 8.04
CA LEU A 176 -6.30 -5.19 7.08
C LEU A 176 -5.30 -6.26 6.64
N ASN A 177 -4.86 -6.21 5.39
CA ASN A 177 -3.77 -7.06 4.92
C ASN A 177 -2.51 -6.78 5.74
N THR A 178 -1.86 -7.84 6.25
CA THR A 178 -0.68 -7.73 7.10
C THR A 178 0.46 -8.55 6.52
N ILE A 179 1.64 -7.92 6.45
CA ILE A 179 2.92 -8.52 6.04
C ILE A 179 3.84 -8.48 7.26
N VAL A 180 4.36 -9.64 7.64
CA VAL A 180 5.28 -9.81 8.77
C VAL A 180 6.53 -10.51 8.31
#